data_4ba4beb6d27c0a47af92df057c3d9944
#
_entry.id   4ba4beb6d27c0a47af92df057c3d9944
#
_cell.length_a   1.000
_cell.length_b   1.000
_cell.length_c   1.000
_cell.angle_alpha   90.00
_cell.angle_beta   90.00
_cell.angle_gamma   90.00
#
_symmetry.space_group_name_H-M   'P 1'
#
loop_
_entity.id
_entity.type
_entity.pdbx_description
1 polymer ?
#
loop_
_entity_poly.entity_id
_entity_poly.type
_entity_poly.pdbx_seq_one_letter_code
_entity_poly.pdbx_strand_id
1 'polypeptide(L)'
;MVGRKLLVLFGSQTGTAQDTAERIGREAKRRHFHCRVEALDSYEVANLINEPLVVFVCATTGQGDPPDNMKMFWRFLFRKNLPPSSLCQLDYAVVGLGDSSYPKFNFIAKKLHKRVLQLGGNPLLPVVLGDDQHDLGPDAVIDPWLLALWDKILTLYPLPPGLEIISPDVRLPPKYTLHYLAEDSSHPGGGQLQPTAPRAVPSELHPFAARMVSNQRVTAESHFQDVRLIEFDISGSGITFSAGDVVMIQPQNRPEDVQQFCQLLRLDPNRCFVLKPTEPGTPLPALLPQPCTIRYLVTHYLDISCVPRRSFFELLSYFSTNELEREKLEELSSAQGQEELYSYCNRPRRTTLEVLWDFPHTTCAVPPDYLLDLIPLIRPRAFSIASSLLAHPDRIQILMAVVRYKTRLSKPRCGLCSTWLASLNPDQGDVRVPLWVKKGGMKFPADPDTPVIMIGPGTGVAPFRAVIQERVAQGRRGNCLFFGCRQKTKDFYCQAEWEELVTKGFLTLFTAFSRDQEEKVYVQHRIRENRRLVWELLSSRSAHIYLAG
;
A
#
# COMPACT_ATOMS: atom_id res chain seq x y z
N MET A 1 16.38 22.60 -30.25
CA MET A 1 15.41 21.46 -30.26
C MET A 1 14.69 21.43 -28.92
N VAL A 2 13.39 21.61 -28.93
CA VAL A 2 12.57 21.40 -27.73
C VAL A 2 12.77 19.94 -27.32
N GLY A 3 13.37 19.72 -26.16
CA GLY A 3 13.70 18.36 -25.71
C GLY A 3 12.41 17.53 -25.61
N ARG A 4 12.39 16.33 -26.16
CA ARG A 4 11.26 15.36 -26.06
C ARG A 4 11.14 14.91 -24.60
N LYS A 5 10.42 15.72 -23.80
CA LYS A 5 10.21 15.48 -22.38
C LYS A 5 8.80 14.93 -22.15
N LEU A 6 8.69 13.87 -21.38
CA LEU A 6 7.43 13.34 -20.89
C LEU A 6 7.52 13.18 -19.38
N LEU A 7 6.51 13.66 -18.69
CA LEU A 7 6.33 13.42 -17.25
C LEU A 7 5.16 12.47 -17.05
N VAL A 8 5.36 11.38 -16.32
CA VAL A 8 4.30 10.48 -15.91
C VAL A 8 4.11 10.62 -14.40
N LEU A 9 2.96 11.10 -13.99
CA LEU A 9 2.62 11.32 -12.58
C LEU A 9 1.59 10.29 -12.12
N PHE A 10 1.89 9.58 -11.02
CA PHE A 10 0.97 8.56 -10.53
C PHE A 10 0.49 8.80 -9.10
N GLY A 11 -0.79 8.43 -8.86
CA GLY A 11 -1.39 8.28 -7.54
C GLY A 11 -1.77 6.82 -7.32
N SER A 12 -1.06 6.13 -6.41
CA SER A 12 -1.19 4.69 -6.23
C SER A 12 -1.20 4.30 -4.76
N GLN A 13 -2.18 3.50 -4.33
CA GLN A 13 -2.25 2.97 -2.98
C GLN A 13 -1.58 1.60 -2.88
N THR A 14 -1.93 0.68 -3.78
CA THR A 14 -1.46 -0.71 -3.78
C THR A 14 -0.36 -0.97 -4.80
N GLY A 15 0.00 0.04 -5.62
CA GLY A 15 1.05 -0.02 -6.62
C GLY A 15 0.58 -0.31 -8.06
N THR A 16 -0.71 -0.58 -8.33
CA THR A 16 -1.18 -0.85 -9.70
C THR A 16 -1.02 0.36 -10.61
N ALA A 17 -1.39 1.56 -10.14
CA ALA A 17 -1.18 2.79 -10.90
C ALA A 17 0.32 3.12 -11.09
N GLN A 18 1.17 2.78 -10.15
CA GLN A 18 2.62 2.91 -10.29
C GLN A 18 3.15 1.99 -11.39
N ASP A 19 2.76 0.72 -11.41
CA ASP A 19 3.19 -0.24 -12.44
C ASP A 19 2.79 0.22 -13.85
N THR A 20 1.53 0.69 -14.01
CA THR A 20 1.06 1.27 -15.27
C THR A 20 1.87 2.51 -15.66
N ALA A 21 2.20 3.39 -14.71
CA ALA A 21 3.02 4.57 -14.97
C ALA A 21 4.45 4.21 -15.38
N GLU A 22 5.06 3.24 -14.72
CA GLU A 22 6.38 2.73 -15.06
C GLU A 22 6.40 2.05 -16.44
N ARG A 23 5.33 1.32 -16.81
CA ARG A 23 5.14 0.78 -18.15
C ARG A 23 5.13 1.90 -19.20
N ILE A 24 4.32 2.95 -18.99
CA ILE A 24 4.30 4.12 -19.89
C ILE A 24 5.68 4.75 -19.99
N GLY A 25 6.42 4.83 -18.88
CA GLY A 25 7.79 5.33 -18.85
C GLY A 25 8.76 4.50 -19.70
N ARG A 26 8.68 3.16 -19.62
CA ARG A 26 9.48 2.25 -20.48
C ARG A 26 9.15 2.43 -21.95
N GLU A 27 7.85 2.50 -22.29
CA GLU A 27 7.41 2.73 -23.67
C GLU A 27 7.84 4.10 -24.21
N ALA A 28 7.86 5.13 -23.36
CA ALA A 28 8.36 6.46 -23.70
C ALA A 28 9.87 6.44 -24.03
N LYS A 29 10.68 5.72 -23.23
CA LYS A 29 12.12 5.54 -23.48
C LYS A 29 12.38 4.84 -24.81
N ARG A 30 11.59 3.82 -25.15
CA ARG A 30 11.66 3.15 -26.48
C ARG A 30 11.41 4.11 -27.65
N ARG A 31 10.67 5.19 -27.41
CA ARG A 31 10.36 6.26 -28.37
C ARG A 31 11.26 7.48 -28.21
N HIS A 32 12.40 7.33 -27.51
CA HIS A 32 13.42 8.38 -27.30
C HIS A 32 12.90 9.63 -26.59
N PHE A 33 11.95 9.47 -25.65
CA PHE A 33 11.60 10.53 -24.72
C PHE A 33 12.50 10.51 -23.50
N HIS A 34 12.91 11.68 -23.04
CA HIS A 34 13.41 11.83 -21.68
C HIS A 34 12.20 11.78 -20.74
N CYS A 35 11.99 10.63 -20.13
CA CYS A 35 10.80 10.37 -19.33
C CYS A 35 11.12 10.33 -17.84
N ARG A 36 10.37 11.10 -17.04
CA ARG A 36 10.36 11.02 -15.59
C ARG A 36 9.06 10.38 -15.14
N VAL A 37 9.15 9.43 -14.19
CA VAL A 37 8.00 8.78 -13.57
C VAL A 37 8.05 9.04 -12.07
N GLU A 38 7.09 9.78 -11.54
CA GLU A 38 7.09 10.26 -10.16
C GLU A 38 5.71 10.11 -9.51
N ALA A 39 5.69 9.90 -8.18
CA ALA A 39 4.45 10.01 -7.43
C ALA A 39 3.99 11.48 -7.39
N LEU A 40 2.67 11.69 -7.44
CA LEU A 40 2.08 13.03 -7.49
C LEU A 40 2.53 13.92 -6.33
N ASP A 41 2.63 13.38 -5.11
CA ASP A 41 3.06 14.15 -3.93
C ASP A 41 4.60 14.30 -3.82
N SER A 42 5.37 13.57 -4.63
CA SER A 42 6.84 13.75 -4.75
C SER A 42 7.20 14.83 -5.77
N TYR A 43 6.27 15.17 -6.66
CA TYR A 43 6.44 16.19 -7.67
C TYR A 43 6.07 17.58 -7.12
N GLU A 44 6.92 18.59 -7.38
CA GLU A 44 6.62 19.99 -7.03
C GLU A 44 5.53 20.54 -7.97
N VAL A 45 4.29 20.55 -7.49
CA VAL A 45 3.10 20.88 -8.29
C VAL A 45 3.13 22.28 -8.92
N ALA A 46 3.88 23.22 -8.35
CA ALA A 46 4.06 24.55 -8.90
C ALA A 46 4.76 24.53 -10.26
N ASN A 47 5.58 23.51 -10.53
CA ASN A 47 6.28 23.36 -11.80
C ASN A 47 5.41 22.79 -12.94
N LEU A 48 4.18 22.35 -12.64
CA LEU A 48 3.28 21.76 -13.64
C LEU A 48 2.96 22.71 -14.80
N ILE A 49 2.99 24.01 -14.55
CA ILE A 49 2.81 25.07 -15.58
C ILE A 49 3.91 25.08 -16.64
N ASN A 50 5.06 24.48 -16.36
CA ASN A 50 6.23 24.44 -17.26
C ASN A 50 6.36 23.09 -18.00
N GLU A 51 5.50 22.13 -17.69
CA GLU A 51 5.58 20.81 -18.32
C GLU A 51 4.80 20.81 -19.65
N PRO A 52 5.45 20.42 -20.76
CA PRO A 52 4.79 20.41 -22.06
C PRO A 52 3.84 19.22 -22.24
N LEU A 53 4.19 18.06 -21.65
CA LEU A 53 3.47 16.81 -21.84
C LEU A 53 3.45 15.98 -20.56
N VAL A 54 2.25 15.66 -20.06
CA VAL A 54 2.07 14.88 -18.82
C VAL A 54 1.03 13.78 -19.01
N VAL A 55 1.35 12.58 -18.54
CA VAL A 55 0.39 11.49 -18.39
C VAL A 55 0.11 11.27 -16.90
N PHE A 56 -1.15 11.39 -16.51
CA PHE A 56 -1.61 11.13 -15.14
C PHE A 56 -2.15 9.70 -15.04
N VAL A 57 -1.70 8.95 -14.06
CA VAL A 57 -2.18 7.58 -13.75
C VAL A 57 -2.70 7.55 -12.33
N CYS A 58 -4.01 7.47 -12.14
CA CYS A 58 -4.63 7.66 -10.84
C CYS A 58 -5.53 6.49 -10.44
N ALA A 59 -5.23 5.88 -9.30
CA ALA A 59 -6.16 4.96 -8.64
C ALA A 59 -7.23 5.73 -7.85
N THR A 60 -8.38 5.10 -7.65
CA THR A 60 -9.42 5.56 -6.73
C THR A 60 -9.46 4.61 -5.54
N THR A 61 -9.41 5.14 -4.31
CA THR A 61 -9.38 4.35 -3.08
C THR A 61 -10.64 4.57 -2.25
N GLY A 62 -10.98 3.59 -1.40
CA GLY A 62 -12.07 3.69 -0.44
C GLY A 62 -13.37 4.20 -1.06
N GLN A 63 -13.94 5.24 -0.47
CA GLN A 63 -15.20 5.85 -0.90
C GLN A 63 -15.03 6.97 -1.96
N GLY A 64 -14.04 6.84 -2.83
CA GLY A 64 -13.72 7.82 -3.87
C GLY A 64 -12.65 8.82 -3.43
N ASP A 65 -11.70 8.36 -2.63
CA ASP A 65 -10.62 9.16 -2.10
C ASP A 65 -9.34 9.04 -2.95
N PRO A 66 -8.50 10.08 -2.99
CA PRO A 66 -7.21 9.99 -3.64
C PRO A 66 -6.25 9.10 -2.83
N PRO A 67 -5.36 8.33 -3.50
CA PRO A 67 -4.27 7.61 -2.85
C PRO A 67 -3.41 8.51 -1.95
N ASP A 68 -2.75 7.92 -0.96
CA ASP A 68 -1.95 8.66 0.03
C ASP A 68 -0.86 9.53 -0.61
N ASN A 69 -0.22 9.05 -1.67
CA ASN A 69 0.84 9.73 -2.40
C ASN A 69 0.35 10.74 -3.47
N MET A 70 -0.90 11.18 -3.36
CA MET A 70 -1.51 12.19 -4.26
C MET A 70 -2.32 13.24 -3.49
N LYS A 71 -2.43 13.14 -2.17
CA LYS A 71 -3.31 13.98 -1.36
C LYS A 71 -2.88 15.45 -1.32
N MET A 72 -1.57 15.73 -1.28
CA MET A 72 -1.06 17.11 -1.28
C MET A 72 -1.23 17.76 -2.64
N PHE A 73 -0.86 17.06 -3.71
CA PHE A 73 -1.10 17.48 -5.10
C PHE A 73 -2.59 17.78 -5.35
N TRP A 74 -3.46 16.87 -4.91
CA TRP A 74 -4.91 17.01 -5.00
C TRP A 74 -5.40 18.28 -4.31
N ARG A 75 -5.03 18.51 -3.06
CA ARG A 75 -5.41 19.71 -2.30
C ARG A 75 -4.95 21.00 -2.97
N PHE A 76 -3.76 20.99 -3.54
CA PHE A 76 -3.24 22.16 -4.25
C PHE A 76 -4.03 22.43 -5.53
N LEU A 77 -4.21 21.42 -6.38
CA LEU A 77 -4.85 21.57 -7.69
C LEU A 77 -6.32 22.00 -7.58
N PHE A 78 -6.99 21.60 -6.52
CA PHE A 78 -8.39 21.95 -6.28
C PHE A 78 -8.61 23.25 -5.50
N ARG A 79 -7.59 24.08 -5.34
CA ARG A 79 -7.74 25.44 -4.78
C ARG A 79 -8.61 26.28 -5.72
N LYS A 80 -9.51 27.10 -5.14
CA LYS A 80 -10.48 27.91 -5.89
C LYS A 80 -9.85 29.07 -6.65
N ASN A 81 -8.70 29.56 -6.20
CA ASN A 81 -8.02 30.75 -6.69
C ASN A 81 -7.00 30.52 -7.81
N LEU A 82 -6.92 29.31 -8.36
CA LEU A 82 -6.04 29.04 -9.50
C LEU A 82 -6.66 29.62 -10.79
N PRO A 83 -5.87 30.42 -11.58
CA PRO A 83 -6.37 31.00 -12.82
C PRO A 83 -6.80 29.93 -13.84
N PRO A 84 -7.87 30.15 -14.63
CA PRO A 84 -8.37 29.17 -15.61
C PRO A 84 -7.38 28.86 -16.74
N SER A 85 -6.36 29.70 -16.96
CA SER A 85 -5.33 29.53 -17.98
C SER A 85 -3.99 29.00 -17.44
N SER A 86 -3.95 28.55 -16.17
CA SER A 86 -2.73 28.12 -15.52
C SER A 86 -2.00 26.99 -16.25
N LEU A 87 -2.73 26.12 -16.95
CA LEU A 87 -2.19 24.93 -17.62
C LEU A 87 -2.39 24.97 -19.15
N CYS A 88 -2.54 26.16 -19.75
CA CYS A 88 -2.82 26.29 -21.19
C CYS A 88 -1.68 25.80 -22.11
N GLN A 89 -0.47 25.59 -21.58
CA GLN A 89 0.68 25.02 -22.30
C GLN A 89 0.81 23.50 -22.14
N LEU A 90 -0.07 22.88 -21.34
CA LEU A 90 0.04 21.48 -20.96
C LEU A 90 -0.79 20.59 -21.89
N ASP A 91 -0.13 19.74 -22.68
CA ASP A 91 -0.74 18.57 -23.30
C ASP A 91 -0.79 17.43 -22.27
N TYR A 92 -1.97 16.79 -22.11
CA TYR A 92 -2.09 15.77 -21.09
C TYR A 92 -3.00 14.60 -21.48
N ALA A 93 -2.81 13.48 -20.80
CA ALA A 93 -3.68 12.32 -20.86
C ALA A 93 -3.92 11.75 -19.45
N VAL A 94 -5.03 11.05 -19.23
CA VAL A 94 -5.40 10.51 -17.91
C VAL A 94 -5.80 9.04 -18.01
N VAL A 95 -5.18 8.22 -17.17
CA VAL A 95 -5.54 6.82 -16.91
C VAL A 95 -6.15 6.73 -15.52
N GLY A 96 -7.37 6.22 -15.42
CA GLY A 96 -8.01 5.88 -14.16
C GLY A 96 -7.94 4.37 -13.90
N LEU A 97 -7.71 4.01 -12.65
CA LEU A 97 -7.74 2.64 -12.15
C LEU A 97 -8.72 2.55 -10.98
N GLY A 98 -9.67 1.65 -11.07
CA GLY A 98 -10.71 1.49 -10.06
C GLY A 98 -11.42 0.16 -10.17
N ASP A 99 -12.42 0.01 -9.34
CA ASP A 99 -13.26 -1.18 -9.22
C ASP A 99 -14.73 -0.76 -9.36
N SER A 100 -15.41 -1.27 -10.38
CA SER A 100 -16.80 -0.91 -10.69
C SER A 100 -17.82 -1.43 -9.70
N SER A 101 -17.45 -2.32 -8.80
CA SER A 101 -18.29 -2.74 -7.68
C SER A 101 -18.53 -1.61 -6.65
N TYR A 102 -17.71 -0.55 -6.69
CA TYR A 102 -17.86 0.63 -5.84
C TYR A 102 -18.63 1.77 -6.55
N PRO A 103 -19.56 2.46 -5.86
CA PRO A 103 -20.36 3.52 -6.46
C PRO A 103 -19.56 4.69 -7.06
N LYS A 104 -18.33 4.91 -6.55
CA LYS A 104 -17.44 5.98 -7.02
C LYS A 104 -16.32 5.46 -7.91
N PHE A 105 -16.67 4.58 -8.83
CA PHE A 105 -15.76 4.02 -9.83
C PHE A 105 -14.98 5.09 -10.59
N ASN A 106 -13.65 5.01 -10.49
CA ASN A 106 -12.70 5.92 -11.15
C ASN A 106 -12.97 7.42 -10.91
N PHE A 107 -13.51 7.75 -9.73
CA PHE A 107 -13.93 9.11 -9.40
C PHE A 107 -12.75 10.10 -9.41
N ILE A 108 -11.58 9.69 -8.96
CA ILE A 108 -10.39 10.53 -8.87
C ILE A 108 -9.90 10.93 -10.26
N ALA A 109 -9.75 9.98 -11.18
CA ALA A 109 -9.31 10.25 -12.54
C ALA A 109 -10.30 11.14 -13.29
N LYS A 110 -11.60 10.87 -13.15
CA LYS A 110 -12.67 11.70 -13.74
C LYS A 110 -12.63 13.15 -13.23
N LYS A 111 -12.44 13.34 -11.93
CA LYS A 111 -12.32 14.68 -11.33
C LYS A 111 -11.04 15.39 -11.73
N LEU A 112 -9.91 14.67 -11.72
CA LEU A 112 -8.62 15.22 -12.12
C LEU A 112 -8.68 15.75 -13.55
N HIS A 113 -9.18 14.93 -14.48
CA HIS A 113 -9.37 15.33 -15.87
C HIS A 113 -10.20 16.61 -15.99
N LYS A 114 -11.38 16.66 -15.36
CA LYS A 114 -12.23 17.86 -15.37
C LYS A 114 -11.50 19.08 -14.82
N ARG A 115 -10.70 18.90 -13.77
CA ARG A 115 -9.98 20.01 -13.14
C ARG A 115 -8.85 20.53 -14.01
N VAL A 116 -8.03 19.65 -14.61
CA VAL A 116 -6.96 20.05 -15.53
C VAL A 116 -7.54 20.76 -16.74
N LEU A 117 -8.66 20.28 -17.29
CA LEU A 117 -9.39 20.93 -18.38
C LEU A 117 -9.87 22.34 -17.99
N GLN A 118 -10.43 22.51 -16.78
CA GLN A 118 -10.84 23.82 -16.25
C GLN A 118 -9.69 24.82 -16.07
N LEU A 119 -8.46 24.30 -15.89
CA LEU A 119 -7.26 25.11 -15.78
C LEU A 119 -6.59 25.37 -17.15
N GLY A 120 -7.24 25.00 -18.24
CA GLY A 120 -6.80 25.29 -19.61
C GLY A 120 -5.94 24.19 -20.25
N GLY A 121 -5.73 23.05 -19.59
CA GLY A 121 -4.96 21.93 -20.16
C GLY A 121 -5.61 21.34 -21.42
N ASN A 122 -4.79 20.87 -22.36
CA ASN A 122 -5.20 20.28 -23.63
C ASN A 122 -5.20 18.74 -23.57
N PRO A 123 -6.36 18.06 -23.50
CA PRO A 123 -6.42 16.61 -23.44
C PRO A 123 -6.07 15.99 -24.79
N LEU A 124 -5.13 15.04 -24.80
CA LEU A 124 -4.73 14.31 -26.01
C LEU A 124 -5.76 13.26 -26.43
N LEU A 125 -6.35 12.58 -25.45
CA LEU A 125 -7.35 11.53 -25.63
C LEU A 125 -8.43 11.63 -24.52
N PRO A 126 -9.61 11.00 -24.74
CA PRO A 126 -10.55 10.77 -23.65
C PRO A 126 -9.90 9.98 -22.50
N VAL A 127 -10.38 10.22 -21.28
CA VAL A 127 -9.93 9.48 -20.08
C VAL A 127 -10.23 8.00 -20.25
N VAL A 128 -9.24 7.14 -20.07
CA VAL A 128 -9.44 5.69 -19.98
C VAL A 128 -9.72 5.30 -18.53
N LEU A 129 -10.64 4.36 -18.34
CA LEU A 129 -11.12 3.93 -17.03
C LEU A 129 -10.95 2.42 -16.92
N GLY A 130 -9.80 1.98 -16.39
CA GLY A 130 -9.51 0.58 -16.09
C GLY A 130 -10.36 0.08 -14.93
N ASP A 131 -10.85 -1.15 -15.04
CA ASP A 131 -11.75 -1.78 -14.08
C ASP A 131 -11.18 -3.12 -13.59
N ASP A 132 -10.98 -3.23 -12.27
CA ASP A 132 -10.53 -4.49 -11.65
C ASP A 132 -11.58 -5.61 -11.72
N GLN A 133 -12.88 -5.28 -11.99
CA GLN A 133 -13.95 -6.26 -12.17
C GLN A 133 -14.07 -6.78 -13.61
N HIS A 134 -13.35 -6.18 -14.57
CA HIS A 134 -13.34 -6.70 -15.93
C HIS A 134 -12.68 -8.09 -15.96
N ASP A 135 -13.23 -9.02 -16.74
CA ASP A 135 -12.74 -10.42 -16.83
C ASP A 135 -11.23 -10.49 -17.17
N LEU A 136 -10.77 -9.58 -18.01
CA LEU A 136 -9.35 -9.44 -18.39
C LEU A 136 -8.60 -8.36 -17.59
N GLY A 137 -9.17 -7.84 -16.50
CA GLY A 137 -8.59 -6.77 -15.71
C GLY A 137 -8.55 -5.40 -16.40
N PRO A 138 -7.89 -4.42 -15.79
CA PRO A 138 -7.85 -3.05 -16.30
C PRO A 138 -7.11 -2.90 -17.64
N ASP A 139 -6.20 -3.80 -17.96
CA ASP A 139 -5.39 -3.76 -19.19
C ASP A 139 -6.25 -3.93 -20.45
N ALA A 140 -7.43 -4.54 -20.35
CA ALA A 140 -8.35 -4.71 -21.49
C ALA A 140 -8.70 -3.38 -22.19
N VAL A 141 -8.78 -2.29 -21.42
CA VAL A 141 -9.07 -0.96 -21.97
C VAL A 141 -7.81 -0.08 -22.05
N ILE A 142 -6.80 -0.35 -21.23
CA ILE A 142 -5.55 0.44 -21.21
C ILE A 142 -4.68 0.11 -22.42
N ASP A 143 -4.55 -1.15 -22.81
CA ASP A 143 -3.71 -1.55 -23.96
C ASP A 143 -4.09 -0.86 -25.27
N PRO A 144 -5.34 -0.91 -25.75
CA PRO A 144 -5.72 -0.21 -26.98
C PRO A 144 -5.64 1.32 -26.84
N TRP A 145 -5.90 1.85 -25.64
CA TRP A 145 -5.78 3.28 -25.39
C TRP A 145 -4.31 3.74 -25.46
N LEU A 146 -3.35 2.95 -24.95
CA LEU A 146 -1.93 3.27 -25.04
C LEU A 146 -1.44 3.30 -26.48
N LEU A 147 -1.91 2.40 -27.34
CA LEU A 147 -1.59 2.45 -28.77
C LEU A 147 -2.05 3.79 -29.38
N ALA A 148 -3.30 4.18 -29.15
CA ALA A 148 -3.83 5.44 -29.63
C ALA A 148 -3.11 6.67 -29.02
N LEU A 149 -2.67 6.58 -27.76
CA LEU A 149 -1.91 7.64 -27.10
C LEU A 149 -0.56 7.84 -27.80
N TRP A 150 0.17 6.76 -28.08
CA TRP A 150 1.48 6.84 -28.74
C TRP A 150 1.38 7.36 -30.17
N ASP A 151 0.37 6.97 -30.94
CA ASP A 151 0.10 7.51 -32.25
C ASP A 151 -0.13 9.04 -32.19
N LYS A 152 -0.92 9.49 -31.22
CA LYS A 152 -1.18 10.91 -31.01
C LYS A 152 0.07 11.67 -30.58
N ILE A 153 0.83 11.13 -29.63
CA ILE A 153 2.07 11.74 -29.13
C ILE A 153 3.11 11.82 -30.25
N LEU A 154 3.30 10.78 -31.06
CA LEU A 154 4.26 10.78 -32.16
C LEU A 154 3.87 11.71 -33.29
N THR A 155 2.58 12.00 -33.46
CA THR A 155 2.13 13.04 -34.39
C THR A 155 2.54 14.44 -33.93
N LEU A 156 2.44 14.73 -32.62
CA LEU A 156 2.80 16.03 -32.04
C LEU A 156 4.31 16.17 -31.81
N TYR A 157 4.96 15.08 -31.44
CA TYR A 157 6.39 14.98 -31.13
C TYR A 157 7.03 13.88 -31.99
N PRO A 158 7.27 14.12 -33.30
CA PRO A 158 7.82 13.10 -34.20
C PRO A 158 9.20 12.62 -33.75
N LEU A 159 9.57 11.40 -34.14
CA LEU A 159 10.90 10.86 -33.87
C LEU A 159 12.00 11.76 -34.40
N PRO A 160 13.15 11.87 -33.70
CA PRO A 160 14.31 12.57 -34.23
C PRO A 160 14.78 11.91 -35.52
N PRO A 161 15.30 12.70 -36.50
CA PRO A 161 15.81 12.15 -37.74
C PRO A 161 16.86 11.06 -37.50
N GLY A 162 16.71 9.92 -38.19
CA GLY A 162 17.63 8.79 -38.09
C GLY A 162 17.45 7.88 -36.88
N LEU A 163 16.43 8.12 -36.04
CA LEU A 163 16.07 7.22 -34.94
C LEU A 163 14.78 6.48 -35.25
N GLU A 164 14.78 5.18 -34.94
CA GLU A 164 13.61 4.31 -34.98
C GLU A 164 13.14 4.01 -33.55
N ILE A 165 11.88 3.58 -33.43
CA ILE A 165 11.35 3.09 -32.15
C ILE A 165 12.15 1.83 -31.76
N ILE A 166 12.68 1.79 -30.54
CA ILE A 166 13.38 0.62 -30.00
C ILE A 166 12.39 -0.54 -29.92
N SER A 167 12.71 -1.66 -30.59
CA SER A 167 11.86 -2.85 -30.58
C SER A 167 11.51 -3.29 -29.15
N PRO A 168 10.26 -3.77 -28.93
CA PRO A 168 9.90 -4.43 -27.67
C PRO A 168 10.81 -5.59 -27.28
N ASP A 169 11.46 -6.24 -28.24
CA ASP A 169 12.38 -7.37 -28.00
C ASP A 169 13.75 -6.92 -27.43
N VAL A 170 14.04 -5.64 -27.51
CA VAL A 170 15.29 -5.08 -26.96
C VAL A 170 15.10 -4.75 -25.48
N ARG A 171 15.91 -5.39 -24.64
CA ARG A 171 15.96 -5.09 -23.21
C ARG A 171 16.51 -3.67 -22.97
N LEU A 172 15.76 -2.85 -22.25
CA LEU A 172 16.23 -1.55 -21.78
C LEU A 172 17.27 -1.70 -20.66
N PRO A 173 18.21 -0.75 -20.50
CA PRO A 173 19.15 -0.77 -19.38
C PRO A 173 18.42 -0.64 -18.03
N PRO A 174 18.98 -1.20 -16.93
CA PRO A 174 18.40 -1.08 -15.61
C PRO A 174 18.42 0.36 -15.11
N LYS A 175 17.51 0.69 -14.21
CA LYS A 175 17.45 2.03 -13.59
C LYS A 175 18.69 2.33 -12.74
N TYR A 176 19.24 1.31 -12.11
CA TYR A 176 20.44 1.37 -11.27
C TYR A 176 21.38 0.22 -11.58
N THR A 177 22.68 0.45 -11.36
CA THR A 177 23.70 -0.59 -11.37
C THR A 177 24.25 -0.81 -9.97
N LEU A 178 24.51 -2.08 -9.60
CA LEU A 178 25.09 -2.48 -8.33
C LEU A 178 26.62 -2.50 -8.43
N HIS A 179 27.27 -1.60 -7.72
CA HIS A 179 28.74 -1.59 -7.63
C HIS A 179 29.19 -2.26 -6.34
N TYR A 180 29.67 -3.48 -6.47
CA TYR A 180 30.13 -4.26 -5.33
C TYR A 180 31.41 -3.68 -4.72
N LEU A 181 31.46 -3.61 -3.40
CA LEU A 181 32.63 -3.16 -2.66
C LEU A 181 33.62 -4.32 -2.48
N ALA A 182 34.91 -3.99 -2.36
CA ALA A 182 35.95 -4.98 -2.06
C ALA A 182 35.73 -5.59 -0.65
N GLU A 183 36.11 -6.85 -0.48
CA GLU A 183 35.89 -7.62 0.78
C GLU A 183 36.65 -7.03 1.98
N ASP A 184 37.73 -6.27 1.76
CA ASP A 184 38.56 -5.64 2.80
C ASP A 184 38.03 -4.29 3.34
N SER A 185 36.96 -3.75 2.80
CA SER A 185 36.35 -2.57 3.39
C SER A 185 35.55 -3.01 4.63
N SER A 186 36.16 -2.82 5.81
CA SER A 186 35.59 -3.01 7.13
C SER A 186 34.08 -2.75 7.13
N HIS A 187 33.31 -3.76 7.49
CA HIS A 187 31.87 -3.71 7.60
C HIS A 187 31.41 -2.43 8.30
N PRO A 188 30.63 -1.55 7.68
CA PRO A 188 29.70 -0.77 8.44
C PRO A 188 28.64 -1.78 8.89
N GLY A 189 28.76 -2.21 10.13
CA GLY A 189 27.79 -3.06 10.78
C GLY A 189 26.39 -2.55 10.44
N GLY A 190 25.45 -3.48 10.27
CA GLY A 190 24.07 -3.18 9.94
C GLY A 190 23.61 -1.96 10.71
N GLY A 191 23.15 -0.96 9.97
CA GLY A 191 22.88 0.36 10.54
C GLY A 191 21.94 0.27 11.72
N GLN A 192 22.50 0.20 12.90
CA GLN A 192 21.81 0.62 14.09
C GLN A 192 21.52 2.10 13.84
N LEU A 193 20.26 2.43 13.72
CA LEU A 193 19.74 3.78 13.77
C LEU A 193 20.35 4.47 15.00
N GLN A 194 21.47 5.20 14.79
CA GLN A 194 22.06 5.98 15.87
C GLN A 194 21.16 7.21 16.13
N PRO A 195 20.74 7.43 17.34
CA PRO A 195 19.92 8.58 17.70
C PRO A 195 20.81 9.80 17.97
N THR A 196 21.18 10.55 16.94
CA THR A 196 21.89 11.83 17.14
C THR A 196 21.43 12.89 16.15
N ALA A 197 20.25 13.46 16.41
CA ALA A 197 19.83 14.80 15.99
C ALA A 197 18.58 15.19 16.79
N PRO A 198 18.22 16.49 16.94
CA PRO A 198 16.98 16.86 17.62
C PRO A 198 15.81 16.14 16.96
N ARG A 199 15.04 15.42 17.79
CA ARG A 199 14.07 14.38 17.38
C ARG A 199 13.01 14.95 16.45
N ALA A 200 13.22 14.77 15.14
CA ALA A 200 12.14 14.90 14.18
C ALA A 200 11.05 13.86 14.49
N VAL A 201 9.78 14.23 14.34
CA VAL A 201 8.65 13.32 14.51
C VAL A 201 8.85 12.11 13.58
N PRO A 202 8.74 10.88 14.09
CA PRO A 202 8.91 9.68 13.28
C PRO A 202 8.05 9.66 12.01
N SER A 203 8.66 9.24 10.92
CA SER A 203 8.08 9.26 9.57
C SER A 203 8.48 8.01 8.77
N GLU A 204 7.98 7.87 7.56
CA GLU A 204 8.34 6.78 6.67
C GLU A 204 9.84 6.72 6.38
N LEU A 205 10.49 7.89 6.21
CA LEU A 205 11.94 7.98 5.99
C LEU A 205 12.75 7.74 7.27
N HIS A 206 12.17 8.03 8.42
CA HIS A 206 12.80 7.91 9.74
C HIS A 206 11.83 7.25 10.72
N PRO A 207 11.53 5.95 10.55
CA PRO A 207 10.64 5.24 11.45
C PRO A 207 11.26 5.10 12.84
N PHE A 208 10.41 5.08 13.86
CA PHE A 208 10.84 4.78 15.22
C PHE A 208 10.91 3.26 15.42
N ALA A 209 12.03 2.76 15.92
CA ALA A 209 12.22 1.34 16.25
C ALA A 209 11.58 1.04 17.62
N ALA A 210 10.26 0.88 17.66
CA ALA A 210 9.50 0.64 18.86
C ALA A 210 9.73 -0.76 19.41
N ARG A 211 9.96 -0.89 20.73
CA ARG A 211 10.09 -2.20 21.38
C ARG A 211 8.69 -2.85 21.47
N MET A 212 8.58 -4.09 21.00
CA MET A 212 7.39 -4.90 21.22
C MET A 212 7.34 -5.33 22.69
N VAL A 213 6.24 -5.01 23.38
CA VAL A 213 6.05 -5.32 24.80
C VAL A 213 5.27 -6.61 24.98
N SER A 214 4.24 -6.80 24.15
CA SER A 214 3.43 -8.01 24.17
C SER A 214 2.92 -8.35 22.76
N ASN A 215 2.67 -9.64 22.54
CA ASN A 215 2.09 -10.18 21.31
C ASN A 215 1.16 -11.34 21.68
N GLN A 216 -0.07 -11.02 22.08
CA GLN A 216 -1.00 -11.97 22.64
C GLN A 216 -2.11 -12.33 21.65
N ARG A 217 -2.33 -13.63 21.44
CA ARG A 217 -3.50 -14.10 20.73
C ARG A 217 -4.74 -13.88 21.59
N VAL A 218 -5.75 -13.19 21.05
CA VAL A 218 -7.02 -12.86 21.73
C VAL A 218 -8.21 -13.68 21.23
N THR A 219 -7.96 -14.63 20.33
CA THR A 219 -8.92 -15.65 19.90
C THR A 219 -8.55 -17.00 20.48
N ALA A 220 -9.54 -17.86 20.71
CA ALA A 220 -9.29 -19.24 21.16
C ALA A 220 -8.40 -19.99 20.16
N GLU A 221 -7.56 -20.91 20.64
CA GLU A 221 -6.68 -21.71 19.77
C GLU A 221 -7.45 -22.50 18.71
N SER A 222 -8.62 -22.99 19.06
CA SER A 222 -9.53 -23.71 18.16
C SER A 222 -10.25 -22.82 17.14
N HIS A 223 -10.08 -21.48 17.22
CA HIS A 223 -10.66 -20.57 16.25
C HIS A 223 -9.85 -20.54 14.97
N PHE A 224 -10.53 -20.49 13.80
CA PHE A 224 -9.88 -20.53 12.49
C PHE A 224 -8.96 -19.31 12.24
N GLN A 225 -9.29 -18.16 12.81
CA GLN A 225 -8.56 -16.91 12.64
C GLN A 225 -7.76 -16.60 13.91
N ASP A 226 -6.45 -16.42 13.75
CA ASP A 226 -5.58 -15.88 14.80
C ASP A 226 -5.72 -14.35 14.78
N VAL A 227 -6.22 -13.78 15.89
CA VAL A 227 -6.25 -12.33 16.10
C VAL A 227 -5.38 -12.01 17.31
N ARG A 228 -4.54 -10.98 17.17
CA ARG A 228 -3.56 -10.62 18.19
C ARG A 228 -3.72 -9.20 18.65
N LEU A 229 -3.64 -9.01 19.96
CA LEU A 229 -3.41 -7.71 20.59
C LEU A 229 -1.90 -7.55 20.75
N ILE A 230 -1.32 -6.58 20.05
CA ILE A 230 0.11 -6.33 20.08
C ILE A 230 0.35 -4.94 20.68
N GLU A 231 1.30 -4.85 21.63
CA GLU A 231 1.65 -3.62 22.30
C GLU A 231 3.09 -3.22 22.01
N PHE A 232 3.29 -1.94 21.70
CA PHE A 232 4.58 -1.32 21.42
C PHE A 232 4.88 -0.21 22.43
N ASP A 233 6.12 -0.14 22.89
CA ASP A 233 6.66 0.93 23.69
C ASP A 233 7.15 2.07 22.79
N ILE A 234 6.56 3.24 22.92
CA ILE A 234 6.93 4.44 22.18
C ILE A 234 7.60 5.51 23.05
N SER A 235 8.03 5.13 24.25
CA SER A 235 8.75 6.03 25.17
C SER A 235 9.92 6.70 24.47
N GLY A 236 10.04 7.99 24.66
CA GLY A 236 11.12 8.77 24.08
C GLY A 236 11.07 8.97 22.57
N SER A 237 10.03 8.51 21.84
CA SER A 237 9.87 8.74 20.40
C SER A 237 9.37 10.14 20.04
N GLY A 238 8.69 10.83 20.96
CA GLY A 238 7.94 12.05 20.68
C GLY A 238 6.64 11.81 19.89
N ILE A 239 6.23 10.56 19.69
CA ILE A 239 4.97 10.21 19.02
C ILE A 239 3.80 10.63 19.91
N THR A 240 2.87 11.37 19.31
CA THR A 240 1.56 11.70 19.89
C THR A 240 0.46 11.30 18.90
N PHE A 241 -0.65 10.81 19.42
CA PHE A 241 -1.81 10.45 18.61
C PHE A 241 -3.11 10.66 19.37
N SER A 242 -4.21 10.65 18.63
CA SER A 242 -5.57 10.69 19.17
C SER A 242 -6.33 9.46 18.66
N ALA A 243 -7.43 9.12 19.31
CA ALA A 243 -8.32 8.06 18.83
C ALA A 243 -8.75 8.32 17.37
N GLY A 244 -8.70 7.30 16.54
CA GLY A 244 -8.95 7.40 15.10
C GLY A 244 -7.70 7.57 14.23
N ASP A 245 -6.53 7.83 14.83
CA ASP A 245 -5.24 7.81 14.12
C ASP A 245 -4.80 6.38 13.79
N VAL A 246 -3.85 6.24 12.87
CA VAL A 246 -3.34 4.95 12.42
C VAL A 246 -1.83 4.85 12.66
N VAL A 247 -1.36 3.67 13.04
CA VAL A 247 0.06 3.36 13.09
C VAL A 247 0.46 2.66 11.79
N MET A 248 1.54 3.17 11.19
CA MET A 248 2.18 2.57 10.02
C MET A 248 3.31 1.68 10.50
N ILE A 249 3.37 0.45 10.01
CA ILE A 249 4.40 -0.53 10.35
C ILE A 249 5.12 -0.94 9.07
N GLN A 250 6.45 -0.85 9.07
CA GLN A 250 7.31 -1.33 7.98
C GLN A 250 7.65 -2.80 8.21
N PRO A 251 7.08 -3.72 7.42
CA PRO A 251 7.39 -5.13 7.55
C PRO A 251 8.69 -5.51 6.84
N GLN A 252 9.11 -6.76 7.05
CA GLN A 252 10.24 -7.36 6.37
C GLN A 252 9.90 -8.78 5.89
N ASN A 253 10.67 -9.29 4.93
CA ASN A 253 10.58 -10.67 4.48
C ASN A 253 11.09 -11.64 5.56
N ARG A 254 10.56 -12.85 5.55
CA ARG A 254 10.99 -13.91 6.47
C ARG A 254 12.40 -14.41 6.10
N PRO A 255 13.23 -14.79 7.08
CA PRO A 255 14.58 -15.27 6.84
C PRO A 255 14.65 -16.45 5.86
N GLU A 256 13.67 -17.38 5.93
CA GLU A 256 13.61 -18.55 5.05
C GLU A 256 13.38 -18.16 3.59
N ASP A 257 12.46 -17.19 3.36
CA ASP A 257 12.15 -16.69 2.02
C ASP A 257 13.34 -15.90 1.44
N VAL A 258 14.05 -15.13 2.27
CA VAL A 258 15.27 -14.42 1.89
C VAL A 258 16.38 -15.39 1.49
N GLN A 259 16.56 -16.45 2.26
CA GLN A 259 17.55 -17.49 1.95
C GLN A 259 17.22 -18.19 0.64
N GLN A 260 15.96 -18.61 0.44
CA GLN A 260 15.50 -19.23 -0.79
C GLN A 260 15.70 -18.32 -2.00
N PHE A 261 15.35 -17.04 -1.87
CA PHE A 261 15.55 -16.05 -2.92
C PHE A 261 17.00 -15.91 -3.35
N CYS A 262 17.91 -15.74 -2.37
CA CYS A 262 19.34 -15.64 -2.64
C CYS A 262 19.90 -16.92 -3.31
N GLN A 263 19.42 -18.10 -2.92
CA GLN A 263 19.81 -19.37 -3.54
C GLN A 263 19.35 -19.46 -5.00
N LEU A 264 18.08 -19.10 -5.30
CA LEU A 264 17.52 -19.14 -6.66
C LEU A 264 18.28 -18.24 -7.63
N LEU A 265 18.64 -17.03 -7.19
CA LEU A 265 19.36 -16.06 -8.02
C LEU A 265 20.90 -16.18 -7.89
N ARG A 266 21.41 -17.16 -7.12
CA ARG A 266 22.86 -17.35 -6.86
C ARG A 266 23.55 -16.10 -6.32
N LEU A 267 22.86 -15.37 -5.43
CA LEU A 267 23.38 -14.17 -4.79
C LEU A 267 24.08 -14.50 -3.47
N ASP A 268 25.24 -13.88 -3.24
CA ASP A 268 25.85 -13.88 -1.92
C ASP A 268 25.15 -12.83 -1.02
N PRO A 269 24.42 -13.27 0.02
CA PRO A 269 23.67 -12.36 0.89
C PRO A 269 24.56 -11.37 1.67
N ASN A 270 25.82 -11.68 1.87
CA ASN A 270 26.74 -10.83 2.63
C ASN A 270 27.49 -9.81 1.75
N ARG A 271 27.38 -9.94 0.42
CA ARG A 271 28.03 -9.02 -0.50
C ARG A 271 27.49 -7.61 -0.32
N CYS A 272 28.40 -6.66 -0.13
CA CYS A 272 28.10 -5.24 0.04
C CYS A 272 28.21 -4.49 -1.27
N PHE A 273 27.30 -3.53 -1.52
CA PHE A 273 27.26 -2.75 -2.75
C PHE A 273 26.80 -1.31 -2.51
N VAL A 274 27.05 -0.46 -3.50
CA VAL A 274 26.42 0.86 -3.65
C VAL A 274 25.66 0.91 -4.96
N LEU A 275 24.53 1.63 -4.99
CA LEU A 275 23.78 1.88 -6.23
C LEU A 275 24.35 3.08 -6.98
N LYS A 276 24.43 2.97 -8.30
CA LYS A 276 24.66 4.11 -9.19
C LYS A 276 23.49 4.22 -10.18
N PRO A 277 22.92 5.42 -10.37
CA PRO A 277 21.90 5.62 -11.40
C PRO A 277 22.50 5.40 -12.79
N THR A 278 21.76 4.74 -13.66
CA THR A 278 22.14 4.58 -15.07
C THR A 278 21.97 5.89 -15.85
N GLU A 279 20.92 6.65 -15.52
CA GLU A 279 20.67 7.97 -16.14
C GLU A 279 21.00 9.09 -15.15
N PRO A 280 21.73 10.16 -15.61
CA PRO A 280 21.99 11.33 -14.78
C PRO A 280 20.71 11.97 -14.25
N GLY A 281 20.72 12.37 -12.97
CA GLY A 281 19.57 13.01 -12.32
C GLY A 281 18.51 12.06 -11.78
N THR A 282 18.66 10.75 -11.94
CA THR A 282 17.78 9.77 -11.29
C THR A 282 18.10 9.71 -9.79
N PRO A 283 17.13 9.99 -8.89
CA PRO A 283 17.38 9.96 -7.46
C PRO A 283 17.58 8.53 -6.97
N LEU A 284 18.45 8.35 -5.98
CA LEU A 284 18.60 7.08 -5.29
C LEU A 284 17.38 6.76 -4.44
N PRO A 285 17.06 5.47 -4.22
CA PRO A 285 15.96 5.08 -3.35
C PRO A 285 16.20 5.55 -1.91
N ALA A 286 15.36 6.47 -1.41
CA ALA A 286 15.54 7.10 -0.10
C ALA A 286 15.45 6.12 1.09
N LEU A 287 14.73 5.00 0.92
CA LEU A 287 14.55 3.96 1.94
C LEU A 287 15.63 2.87 1.92
N LEU A 288 16.59 2.94 0.99
CA LEU A 288 17.67 1.97 0.88
C LEU A 288 18.98 2.62 1.30
N PRO A 289 19.60 2.22 2.42
CA PRO A 289 20.89 2.76 2.87
C PRO A 289 21.99 2.48 1.86
N GLN A 290 22.98 3.36 1.82
CA GLN A 290 24.13 3.24 0.94
C GLN A 290 25.42 3.40 1.78
N PRO A 291 26.32 2.43 1.78
CA PRO A 291 26.23 1.10 1.17
C PRO A 291 25.27 0.16 1.90
N CYS A 292 24.81 -0.92 1.24
CA CYS A 292 24.03 -1.97 1.87
C CYS A 292 24.41 -3.38 1.37
N THR A 293 23.98 -4.42 2.09
CA THR A 293 24.19 -5.81 1.70
C THR A 293 23.02 -6.33 0.87
N ILE A 294 23.26 -7.38 0.07
CA ILE A 294 22.18 -8.10 -0.63
C ILE A 294 21.13 -8.62 0.37
N ARG A 295 21.57 -9.13 1.53
CA ARG A 295 20.67 -9.55 2.61
C ARG A 295 19.75 -8.42 3.05
N TYR A 296 20.29 -7.20 3.27
CA TYR A 296 19.47 -6.05 3.66
C TYR A 296 18.47 -5.68 2.58
N LEU A 297 18.91 -5.61 1.30
CA LEU A 297 18.06 -5.33 0.16
C LEU A 297 16.86 -6.29 0.10
N VAL A 298 17.12 -7.60 0.19
CA VAL A 298 16.07 -8.63 0.08
C VAL A 298 15.20 -8.68 1.34
N THR A 299 15.77 -8.47 2.54
CA THR A 299 15.00 -8.52 3.79
C THR A 299 14.06 -7.33 3.95
N HIS A 300 14.54 -6.11 3.66
CA HIS A 300 13.85 -4.88 4.07
C HIS A 300 13.28 -4.06 2.90
N TYR A 301 13.71 -4.31 1.67
CA TYR A 301 13.34 -3.46 0.54
C TYR A 301 12.49 -4.16 -0.51
N LEU A 302 12.90 -5.33 -1.03
CA LEU A 302 12.22 -6.04 -2.12
C LEU A 302 11.03 -6.87 -1.61
N ASP A 303 9.82 -6.62 -2.14
CA ASP A 303 8.63 -7.42 -1.79
C ASP A 303 8.58 -8.72 -2.60
N ILE A 304 9.30 -9.74 -2.14
CA ILE A 304 9.33 -11.07 -2.77
C ILE A 304 8.06 -11.89 -2.50
N SER A 305 7.19 -11.41 -1.62
CA SER A 305 5.91 -12.04 -1.27
C SER A 305 4.71 -11.47 -2.02
N CYS A 306 4.89 -10.38 -2.77
CA CYS A 306 3.80 -9.81 -3.57
C CYS A 306 3.43 -10.74 -4.74
N VAL A 307 2.19 -10.58 -5.22
CA VAL A 307 1.76 -11.19 -6.48
C VAL A 307 2.37 -10.39 -7.62
N PRO A 308 3.22 -10.99 -8.48
CA PRO A 308 3.87 -10.25 -9.55
C PRO A 308 2.84 -9.79 -10.59
N ARG A 309 3.18 -8.69 -11.25
CA ARG A 309 2.36 -8.07 -12.29
C ARG A 309 2.83 -8.46 -13.67
N ARG A 310 2.07 -8.09 -14.68
CA ARG A 310 2.37 -8.34 -16.08
C ARG A 310 3.78 -7.85 -16.48
N SER A 311 4.17 -6.68 -16.02
CA SER A 311 5.50 -6.10 -16.29
C SER A 311 6.66 -6.93 -15.72
N PHE A 312 6.43 -7.67 -14.64
CA PHE A 312 7.41 -8.60 -14.09
C PHE A 312 7.71 -9.74 -15.07
N PHE A 313 6.68 -10.34 -15.67
CA PHE A 313 6.83 -11.43 -16.63
C PHE A 313 7.49 -10.96 -17.93
N GLU A 314 7.11 -9.75 -18.40
CA GLU A 314 7.76 -9.09 -19.53
C GLU A 314 9.26 -8.91 -19.29
N LEU A 315 9.64 -8.33 -18.15
CA LEU A 315 11.05 -8.11 -17.84
C LEU A 315 11.81 -9.43 -17.63
N LEU A 316 11.17 -10.42 -17.01
CA LEU A 316 11.79 -11.72 -16.74
C LEU A 316 12.06 -12.49 -18.05
N SER A 317 11.19 -12.38 -19.07
CA SER A 317 11.36 -13.05 -20.36
C SER A 317 12.66 -12.69 -21.07
N TYR A 318 13.13 -11.44 -20.93
CA TYR A 318 14.40 -11.01 -21.55
C TYR A 318 15.65 -11.72 -21.02
N PHE A 319 15.59 -12.33 -19.84
CA PHE A 319 16.70 -13.06 -19.25
C PHE A 319 16.68 -14.55 -19.57
N SER A 320 15.59 -15.03 -20.16
CA SER A 320 15.43 -16.46 -20.40
C SER A 320 16.36 -16.96 -21.50
N THR A 321 17.13 -17.98 -21.15
CA THR A 321 17.95 -18.76 -22.07
C THR A 321 17.28 -20.09 -22.46
N ASN A 322 16.17 -20.44 -21.77
CA ASN A 322 15.37 -21.60 -22.04
C ASN A 322 14.15 -21.21 -22.87
N GLU A 323 13.96 -21.84 -24.03
CA GLU A 323 12.93 -21.47 -25.00
C GLU A 323 11.52 -21.65 -24.43
N LEU A 324 11.24 -22.76 -23.74
CA LEU A 324 9.92 -23.03 -23.15
C LEU A 324 9.57 -22.04 -22.03
N GLU A 325 10.55 -21.71 -21.18
CA GLU A 325 10.33 -20.71 -20.13
C GLU A 325 10.08 -19.32 -20.75
N ARG A 326 10.83 -18.96 -21.80
CA ARG A 326 10.67 -17.68 -22.49
C ARG A 326 9.29 -17.56 -23.13
N GLU A 327 8.88 -18.55 -23.92
CA GLU A 327 7.54 -18.57 -24.54
C GLU A 327 6.43 -18.42 -23.51
N LYS A 328 6.54 -19.13 -22.37
CA LYS A 328 5.54 -19.03 -21.29
C LYS A 328 5.54 -17.65 -20.63
N LEU A 329 6.69 -17.05 -20.42
CA LEU A 329 6.82 -15.70 -19.84
C LEU A 329 6.28 -14.63 -20.80
N GLU A 330 6.54 -14.76 -22.10
CA GLU A 330 6.01 -13.89 -23.15
C GLU A 330 4.48 -14.02 -23.25
N GLU A 331 3.94 -15.24 -23.20
CA GLU A 331 2.49 -15.49 -23.13
C GLU A 331 1.88 -14.76 -21.93
N LEU A 332 2.43 -14.96 -20.70
CA LEU A 332 1.94 -14.34 -19.46
C LEU A 332 2.04 -12.82 -19.46
N SER A 333 2.94 -12.24 -20.26
CA SER A 333 3.10 -10.78 -20.39
C SER A 333 2.31 -10.19 -21.56
N SER A 334 1.75 -11.01 -22.45
CA SER A 334 1.02 -10.56 -23.63
C SER A 334 -0.40 -10.10 -23.32
N ALA A 335 -0.99 -9.31 -24.23
CA ALA A 335 -2.40 -8.93 -24.15
C ALA A 335 -3.33 -10.14 -24.32
N GLN A 336 -2.93 -11.12 -25.13
CA GLN A 336 -3.68 -12.36 -25.37
C GLN A 336 -3.62 -13.32 -24.18
N GLY A 337 -2.51 -13.32 -23.42
CA GLY A 337 -2.29 -14.19 -22.27
C GLY A 337 -2.89 -13.71 -20.96
N GLN A 338 -3.78 -12.70 -20.95
CA GLN A 338 -4.35 -12.14 -19.71
C GLN A 338 -5.14 -13.16 -18.89
N GLU A 339 -5.93 -14.03 -19.54
CA GLU A 339 -6.68 -15.07 -18.85
C GLU A 339 -5.73 -16.12 -18.24
N GLU A 340 -4.67 -16.46 -18.94
CA GLU A 340 -3.63 -17.36 -18.44
C GLU A 340 -2.88 -16.76 -17.26
N LEU A 341 -2.50 -15.49 -17.34
CA LEU A 341 -1.89 -14.76 -16.22
C LEU A 341 -2.80 -14.75 -14.99
N TYR A 342 -4.09 -14.49 -15.21
CA TYR A 342 -5.07 -14.50 -14.12
C TYR A 342 -5.17 -15.88 -13.47
N SER A 343 -5.26 -16.94 -14.26
CA SER A 343 -5.38 -18.32 -13.78
C SER A 343 -4.10 -18.82 -13.11
N TYR A 344 -2.94 -18.51 -13.66
CA TYR A 344 -1.64 -18.93 -13.15
C TYR A 344 -1.22 -18.16 -11.89
N CYS A 345 -1.38 -16.85 -11.89
CA CYS A 345 -0.80 -15.96 -10.90
C CYS A 345 -1.83 -15.26 -9.99
N ASN A 346 -2.78 -14.53 -10.57
CA ASN A 346 -3.63 -13.62 -9.81
C ASN A 346 -4.67 -14.37 -8.95
N ARG A 347 -5.40 -15.31 -9.53
CA ARG A 347 -6.42 -16.10 -8.82
C ARG A 347 -5.87 -16.95 -7.68
N PRO A 348 -4.76 -17.69 -7.85
CA PRO A 348 -4.15 -18.45 -6.77
C PRO A 348 -3.30 -17.57 -5.82
N ARG A 349 -3.10 -16.29 -6.13
CA ARG A 349 -2.24 -15.37 -5.38
C ARG A 349 -0.81 -15.90 -5.29
N ARG A 350 -0.25 -16.33 -6.41
CA ARG A 350 1.13 -16.82 -6.51
C ARG A 350 2.11 -15.69 -6.23
N THR A 351 3.10 -15.93 -5.38
CA THR A 351 4.08 -14.92 -4.99
C THR A 351 5.20 -14.81 -6.01
N THR A 352 5.90 -13.68 -6.00
CA THR A 352 7.12 -13.47 -6.80
C THR A 352 8.14 -14.58 -6.57
N LEU A 353 8.36 -14.97 -5.31
CA LEU A 353 9.28 -16.06 -4.97
C LEU A 353 8.86 -17.40 -5.56
N GLU A 354 7.56 -17.71 -5.58
CA GLU A 354 7.03 -18.93 -6.20
C GLU A 354 7.16 -18.90 -7.72
N VAL A 355 6.95 -17.75 -8.36
CA VAL A 355 7.18 -17.61 -9.80
C VAL A 355 8.64 -17.81 -10.16
N LEU A 356 9.56 -17.19 -9.41
CA LEU A 356 11.00 -17.41 -9.61
C LEU A 356 11.41 -18.88 -9.44
N TRP A 357 10.75 -19.60 -8.54
CA TRP A 357 10.94 -21.04 -8.38
C TRP A 357 10.43 -21.85 -9.59
N ASP A 358 9.30 -21.43 -10.18
CA ASP A 358 8.71 -22.13 -11.33
C ASP A 358 9.51 -21.94 -12.63
N PHE A 359 10.36 -20.89 -12.73
CA PHE A 359 11.19 -20.57 -13.89
C PHE A 359 12.69 -20.61 -13.55
N PRO A 360 13.25 -21.78 -13.16
CA PRO A 360 14.59 -21.86 -12.58
C PRO A 360 15.72 -21.51 -13.57
N HIS A 361 15.57 -21.84 -14.85
CA HIS A 361 16.60 -21.51 -15.86
C HIS A 361 16.68 -20.01 -16.13
N THR A 362 15.53 -19.35 -16.13
CA THR A 362 15.47 -17.88 -16.30
C THR A 362 15.95 -17.17 -15.04
N THR A 363 15.50 -17.60 -13.87
CA THR A 363 15.78 -16.96 -12.59
C THR A 363 17.28 -16.88 -12.29
N CYS A 364 18.02 -17.96 -12.54
CA CYS A 364 19.47 -17.97 -12.31
C CYS A 364 20.27 -17.09 -13.30
N ALA A 365 19.64 -16.63 -14.39
CA ALA A 365 20.23 -15.75 -15.39
C ALA A 365 19.90 -14.26 -15.16
N VAL A 366 19.07 -13.91 -14.16
CA VAL A 366 18.69 -12.52 -13.86
C VAL A 366 19.91 -11.76 -13.32
N PRO A 367 20.36 -10.67 -13.98
CA PRO A 367 21.45 -9.86 -13.43
C PRO A 367 20.96 -9.09 -12.18
N PRO A 368 21.78 -9.00 -11.13
CA PRO A 368 21.42 -8.28 -9.88
C PRO A 368 21.01 -6.82 -10.09
N ASP A 369 21.53 -6.16 -11.13
CA ASP A 369 21.19 -4.77 -11.46
C ASP A 369 19.72 -4.55 -11.75
N TYR A 370 18.99 -5.60 -12.20
CA TYR A 370 17.57 -5.52 -12.52
C TYR A 370 16.63 -5.83 -11.35
N LEU A 371 17.13 -6.16 -10.17
CA LEU A 371 16.29 -6.53 -9.03
C LEU A 371 15.34 -5.42 -8.61
N LEU A 372 15.77 -4.15 -8.69
CA LEU A 372 14.94 -3.00 -8.34
C LEU A 372 13.91 -2.64 -9.44
N ASP A 373 14.14 -3.08 -10.67
CA ASP A 373 13.17 -2.93 -11.76
C ASP A 373 12.15 -4.09 -11.78
N LEU A 374 12.58 -5.28 -11.36
CA LEU A 374 11.79 -6.51 -11.38
C LEU A 374 10.84 -6.61 -10.19
N ILE A 375 11.30 -6.25 -8.99
CA ILE A 375 10.59 -6.50 -7.73
C ILE A 375 10.27 -5.17 -7.05
N PRO A 376 8.99 -4.91 -6.73
CA PRO A 376 8.59 -3.67 -6.06
C PRO A 376 9.11 -3.61 -4.62
N LEU A 377 9.14 -2.40 -4.06
CA LEU A 377 9.52 -2.20 -2.66
C LEU A 377 8.43 -2.70 -1.70
N ILE A 378 8.85 -3.17 -0.53
CA ILE A 378 7.95 -3.50 0.58
C ILE A 378 7.27 -2.22 1.06
N ARG A 379 5.94 -2.22 1.02
CA ARG A 379 5.14 -1.09 1.50
C ARG A 379 4.81 -1.25 2.98
N PRO A 380 4.70 -0.15 3.73
CA PRO A 380 4.21 -0.20 5.10
C PRO A 380 2.73 -0.59 5.14
N ARG A 381 2.31 -1.10 6.29
CA ARG A 381 0.90 -1.47 6.56
C ARG A 381 0.33 -0.56 7.63
N ALA A 382 -0.89 -0.08 7.38
CA ALA A 382 -1.64 0.75 8.31
C ALA A 382 -2.50 -0.13 9.22
N PHE A 383 -2.43 0.12 10.53
CA PHE A 383 -3.31 -0.47 11.52
C PHE A 383 -4.00 0.63 12.31
N SER A 384 -5.30 0.47 12.56
CA SER A 384 -6.00 1.35 13.49
C SER A 384 -5.41 1.20 14.88
N ILE A 385 -5.08 2.29 15.53
CA ILE A 385 -4.61 2.26 16.91
C ILE A 385 -5.78 1.86 17.81
N ALA A 386 -5.55 0.88 18.68
CA ALA A 386 -6.56 0.28 19.56
C ALA A 386 -6.41 0.72 21.03
N SER A 387 -5.56 1.71 21.32
CA SER A 387 -5.32 2.25 22.66
C SER A 387 -5.40 3.77 22.67
N SER A 388 -5.57 4.36 23.86
CA SER A 388 -5.46 5.79 24.10
C SER A 388 -4.24 6.11 24.94
N LEU A 389 -3.53 7.22 24.63
CA LEU A 389 -2.43 7.72 25.47
C LEU A 389 -2.86 8.12 26.88
N LEU A 390 -4.14 8.46 27.07
CA LEU A 390 -4.67 8.79 28.39
C LEU A 390 -4.82 7.55 29.29
N ALA A 391 -5.10 6.39 28.69
CA ALA A 391 -5.20 5.12 29.42
C ALA A 391 -3.87 4.37 29.48
N HIS A 392 -3.06 4.49 28.43
CA HIS A 392 -1.78 3.81 28.26
C HIS A 392 -0.71 4.79 27.82
N PRO A 393 -0.12 5.56 28.75
CA PRO A 393 0.97 6.48 28.42
C PRO A 393 2.14 5.78 27.75
N ASP A 394 2.71 6.39 26.72
CA ASP A 394 3.85 5.85 25.96
C ASP A 394 3.64 4.46 25.33
N ARG A 395 2.38 4.07 25.08
CA ARG A 395 2.02 2.77 24.48
C ARG A 395 1.14 2.93 23.26
N ILE A 396 1.44 2.13 22.24
CA ILE A 396 0.52 1.88 21.12
C ILE A 396 0.10 0.41 21.15
N GLN A 397 -1.20 0.16 21.08
CA GLN A 397 -1.76 -1.17 20.91
C GLN A 397 -2.47 -1.27 19.56
N ILE A 398 -2.33 -2.41 18.89
CA ILE A 398 -3.06 -2.75 17.68
C ILE A 398 -3.79 -4.09 17.85
N LEU A 399 -4.94 -4.20 17.18
CA LEU A 399 -5.67 -5.45 17.08
C LEU A 399 -5.56 -5.98 15.67
N MET A 400 -4.74 -7.02 15.48
CA MET A 400 -4.33 -7.52 14.17
C MET A 400 -4.85 -8.93 13.90
N ALA A 401 -5.61 -9.11 12.84
CA ALA A 401 -5.92 -10.43 12.29
C ALA A 401 -4.74 -10.95 11.47
N VAL A 402 -4.28 -12.16 11.77
CA VAL A 402 -3.24 -12.84 10.98
C VAL A 402 -3.86 -13.35 9.68
N VAL A 403 -3.38 -12.82 8.57
CA VAL A 403 -3.87 -13.18 7.24
C VAL A 403 -3.33 -14.54 6.84
N ARG A 404 -4.21 -15.54 6.82
CA ARG A 404 -3.91 -16.91 6.35
C ARG A 404 -5.15 -17.52 5.72
N TYR A 405 -5.06 -17.90 4.44
CA TYR A 405 -6.18 -18.50 3.72
C TYR A 405 -5.71 -19.49 2.67
N LYS A 406 -6.58 -20.42 2.30
CA LYS A 406 -6.33 -21.42 1.25
C LYS A 406 -6.78 -20.88 -0.11
N THR A 407 -6.00 -21.20 -1.11
CA THR A 407 -6.34 -21.05 -2.53
C THR A 407 -6.32 -22.43 -3.21
N ARG A 408 -6.20 -22.48 -4.51
CA ARG A 408 -5.98 -23.74 -5.25
C ARG A 408 -4.58 -24.33 -5.04
N LEU A 409 -3.64 -23.53 -4.53
CA LEU A 409 -2.29 -24.00 -4.23
C LEU A 409 -2.26 -24.80 -2.93
N SER A 410 -1.33 -25.75 -2.84
CA SER A 410 -1.17 -26.63 -1.67
C SER A 410 -0.78 -25.82 -0.41
N LYS A 411 0.10 -24.83 -0.57
CA LYS A 411 0.51 -23.96 0.53
C LYS A 411 -0.51 -22.85 0.78
N PRO A 412 -0.91 -22.59 2.02
CA PRO A 412 -1.76 -21.45 2.35
C PRO A 412 -1.11 -20.12 1.99
N ARG A 413 -1.91 -19.13 1.63
CA ARG A 413 -1.45 -17.74 1.45
C ARG A 413 -1.34 -17.08 2.81
N CYS A 414 -0.23 -16.38 3.03
CA CYS A 414 0.08 -15.68 4.27
C CYS A 414 0.31 -14.19 3.98
N GLY A 415 -0.20 -13.33 4.86
CA GLY A 415 0.07 -11.90 4.76
C GLY A 415 1.49 -11.59 5.25
N LEU A 416 2.29 -10.88 4.46
CA LEU A 416 3.67 -10.53 4.79
C LEU A 416 3.79 -9.91 6.19
N CYS A 417 3.11 -8.78 6.42
CA CYS A 417 3.21 -8.03 7.69
C CYS A 417 2.60 -8.80 8.87
N SER A 418 1.40 -9.33 8.70
CA SER A 418 0.69 -10.00 9.81
C SER A 418 1.35 -11.30 10.24
N THR A 419 1.90 -12.07 9.29
CA THR A 419 2.63 -13.31 9.62
C THR A 419 3.98 -12.99 10.25
N TRP A 420 4.68 -11.97 9.74
CA TRP A 420 5.93 -11.51 10.36
C TRP A 420 5.69 -11.03 11.80
N LEU A 421 4.76 -10.11 12.03
CA LEU A 421 4.45 -9.62 13.38
C LEU A 421 4.04 -10.77 14.32
N ALA A 422 3.22 -11.72 13.83
CA ALA A 422 2.78 -12.86 14.64
C ALA A 422 3.92 -13.80 15.02
N SER A 423 5.00 -13.86 14.24
CA SER A 423 6.18 -14.70 14.54
C SER A 423 7.12 -14.07 15.56
N LEU A 424 6.97 -12.78 15.85
CA LEU A 424 7.84 -12.09 16.82
C LEU A 424 7.44 -12.46 18.25
N ASN A 425 8.43 -12.82 19.06
CA ASN A 425 8.24 -13.16 20.48
C ASN A 425 9.05 -12.22 21.36
N PRO A 426 8.42 -11.26 22.05
CA PRO A 426 9.10 -10.30 22.92
C PRO A 426 9.75 -10.97 24.15
N ASP A 427 9.31 -12.17 24.55
CA ASP A 427 9.88 -12.89 25.70
C ASP A 427 11.27 -13.49 25.38
N GLN A 428 11.63 -13.58 24.10
CA GLN A 428 12.90 -14.16 23.65
C GLN A 428 14.01 -13.13 23.39
N GLY A 429 13.74 -11.83 23.59
CA GLY A 429 14.74 -10.77 23.41
C GLY A 429 14.16 -9.39 23.16
N ASP A 430 15.04 -8.41 22.87
CA ASP A 430 14.64 -7.04 22.52
C ASP A 430 14.14 -6.97 21.08
N VAL A 431 12.85 -7.22 20.88
CA VAL A 431 12.21 -7.17 19.57
C VAL A 431 11.81 -5.75 19.26
N ARG A 432 12.31 -5.20 18.15
CA ARG A 432 11.99 -3.85 17.70
C ARG A 432 11.31 -3.84 16.35
N VAL A 433 10.27 -3.00 16.23
CA VAL A 433 9.42 -2.88 15.04
C VAL A 433 9.46 -1.43 14.55
N PRO A 434 9.85 -1.18 13.28
CA PRO A 434 9.84 0.17 12.71
C PRO A 434 8.40 0.65 12.49
N LEU A 435 8.05 1.75 13.14
CA LEU A 435 6.71 2.33 13.04
C LEU A 435 6.72 3.86 13.11
N TRP A 436 5.63 4.46 12.64
CA TRP A 436 5.27 5.88 12.80
C TRP A 436 3.76 6.04 12.77
N VAL A 437 3.28 7.23 13.14
CA VAL A 437 1.83 7.49 13.18
C VAL A 437 1.44 8.45 12.06
N LYS A 438 0.29 8.17 11.42
CA LYS A 438 -0.39 9.06 10.49
C LYS A 438 -1.77 9.45 11.04
N LYS A 439 -2.21 10.65 10.72
CA LYS A 439 -3.57 11.09 11.04
C LYS A 439 -4.59 10.24 10.30
N GLY A 440 -5.55 9.69 11.05
CA GLY A 440 -6.63 8.91 10.51
C GLY A 440 -7.79 9.76 9.99
N GLY A 441 -8.73 9.08 9.33
CA GLY A 441 -9.94 9.71 8.77
C GLY A 441 -11.07 9.93 9.78
N MET A 442 -11.09 9.19 10.89
CA MET A 442 -12.13 9.30 11.91
C MET A 442 -11.84 10.47 12.84
N LYS A 443 -12.84 11.36 12.99
CA LYS A 443 -12.79 12.49 13.93
C LYS A 443 -13.95 12.36 14.89
N PHE A 444 -13.65 12.23 16.17
CA PHE A 444 -14.67 12.14 17.22
C PHE A 444 -15.07 13.52 17.75
N PRO A 445 -16.30 13.65 18.35
CA PRO A 445 -16.80 14.93 18.81
C PRO A 445 -15.90 15.51 19.90
N ALA A 446 -15.58 16.80 19.78
CA ALA A 446 -14.86 17.54 20.81
C ALA A 446 -15.73 17.80 22.05
N ASP A 447 -17.04 18.04 21.82
CA ASP A 447 -18.02 18.21 22.89
C ASP A 447 -18.15 16.93 23.74
N PRO A 448 -17.91 16.99 25.06
CA PRO A 448 -17.96 15.85 25.94
C PRO A 448 -19.34 15.18 26.06
N ASP A 449 -20.40 15.95 25.89
CA ASP A 449 -21.78 15.50 26.07
C ASP A 449 -22.39 14.85 24.83
N THR A 450 -21.72 15.02 23.68
CA THR A 450 -22.16 14.39 22.43
C THR A 450 -21.97 12.87 22.48
N PRO A 451 -23.04 12.06 22.39
CA PRO A 451 -22.92 10.61 22.38
C PRO A 451 -22.29 10.11 21.08
N VAL A 452 -21.69 8.92 21.16
CA VAL A 452 -21.10 8.25 20.00
C VAL A 452 -21.69 6.84 19.86
N ILE A 453 -22.12 6.51 18.65
CA ILE A 453 -22.60 5.19 18.27
C ILE A 453 -21.52 4.56 17.36
N MET A 454 -20.91 3.48 17.83
CA MET A 454 -19.79 2.81 17.20
C MET A 454 -20.21 1.43 16.73
N ILE A 455 -19.98 1.12 15.46
CA ILE A 455 -20.35 -0.16 14.84
C ILE A 455 -19.06 -0.79 14.33
N GLY A 456 -18.56 -1.80 15.06
CA GLY A 456 -17.23 -2.38 14.82
C GLY A 456 -17.22 -3.91 14.89
N PRO A 457 -17.61 -4.63 13.82
CA PRO A 457 -17.47 -6.07 13.78
C PRO A 457 -16.00 -6.48 13.62
N GLY A 458 -15.62 -7.58 14.28
CA GLY A 458 -14.28 -8.13 14.20
C GLY A 458 -13.20 -7.13 14.64
N THR A 459 -12.09 -7.10 13.91
CA THR A 459 -10.98 -6.15 14.19
C THR A 459 -11.34 -4.69 13.91
N GLY A 460 -12.49 -4.42 13.28
CA GLY A 460 -13.03 -3.06 13.13
C GLY A 460 -13.34 -2.38 14.48
N VAL A 461 -13.37 -3.11 15.58
CA VAL A 461 -13.51 -2.55 16.93
C VAL A 461 -12.27 -1.78 17.40
N ALA A 462 -11.10 -1.98 16.78
CA ALA A 462 -9.83 -1.38 17.20
C ALA A 462 -9.89 0.14 17.44
N PRO A 463 -10.29 1.00 16.48
CA PRO A 463 -10.38 2.45 16.70
C PRO A 463 -11.44 2.81 17.75
N PHE A 464 -12.47 2.00 17.91
CA PHE A 464 -13.51 2.22 18.91
C PHE A 464 -13.02 1.89 20.32
N ARG A 465 -12.14 0.90 20.47
CA ARG A 465 -11.47 0.65 21.75
C ARG A 465 -10.66 1.87 22.17
N ALA A 466 -9.89 2.44 21.25
CA ALA A 466 -9.10 3.64 21.51
C ALA A 466 -9.97 4.83 21.98
N VAL A 467 -11.07 5.12 21.26
CA VAL A 467 -11.94 6.25 21.62
C VAL A 467 -12.71 6.00 22.92
N ILE A 468 -13.14 4.76 23.19
CA ILE A 468 -13.80 4.42 24.44
C ILE A 468 -12.84 4.65 25.62
N GLN A 469 -11.60 4.14 25.54
CA GLN A 469 -10.57 4.38 26.55
C GLN A 469 -10.30 5.88 26.75
N GLU A 470 -10.17 6.65 25.67
CA GLU A 470 -9.95 8.10 25.73
C GLU A 470 -11.12 8.82 26.42
N ARG A 471 -12.35 8.51 26.00
CA ARG A 471 -13.55 9.13 26.57
C ARG A 471 -13.79 8.73 28.04
N VAL A 472 -13.52 7.48 28.39
CA VAL A 472 -13.63 6.99 29.78
C VAL A 472 -12.59 7.65 30.67
N ALA A 473 -11.34 7.79 30.21
CA ALA A 473 -10.29 8.52 30.96
C ALA A 473 -10.63 10.01 31.19
N GLN A 474 -11.44 10.59 30.30
CA GLN A 474 -11.99 11.94 30.43
C GLN A 474 -13.31 11.99 31.25
N GLY A 475 -13.77 10.86 31.81
CA GLY A 475 -15.05 10.77 32.53
C GLY A 475 -16.31 10.84 31.66
N ARG A 476 -16.16 10.76 30.32
CA ARG A 476 -17.27 10.92 29.38
C ARG A 476 -18.13 9.65 29.32
N ARG A 477 -19.42 9.83 29.33
CA ARG A 477 -20.45 8.79 29.16
C ARG A 477 -21.07 8.88 27.76
N GLY A 478 -22.11 8.07 27.48
CA GLY A 478 -22.78 8.10 26.17
C GLY A 478 -21.96 7.38 25.07
N ASN A 479 -21.20 6.35 25.44
CA ASN A 479 -20.53 5.45 24.53
C ASN A 479 -21.42 4.26 24.23
N CYS A 480 -21.83 4.08 22.97
CA CYS A 480 -22.67 2.98 22.51
C CYS A 480 -21.89 2.15 21.47
N LEU A 481 -21.64 0.87 21.75
CA LEU A 481 -20.89 -0.03 20.89
C LEU A 481 -21.75 -1.19 20.41
N PHE A 482 -21.85 -1.36 19.09
CA PHE A 482 -22.34 -2.56 18.44
C PHE A 482 -21.15 -3.39 17.97
N PHE A 483 -20.85 -4.47 18.72
CA PHE A 483 -19.75 -5.37 18.41
C PHE A 483 -20.30 -6.66 17.79
N GLY A 484 -19.63 -7.16 16.75
CA GLY A 484 -19.99 -8.40 16.08
C GLY A 484 -18.79 -9.33 15.90
N CYS A 485 -18.98 -10.61 16.22
CA CYS A 485 -18.01 -11.66 15.94
C CYS A 485 -18.72 -12.99 15.64
N ARG A 486 -17.98 -14.07 15.49
CA ARG A 486 -18.60 -15.37 15.16
C ARG A 486 -19.16 -16.06 16.38
N GLN A 487 -18.37 -16.20 17.45
CA GLN A 487 -18.75 -16.99 18.62
C GLN A 487 -18.28 -16.30 19.91
N LYS A 488 -19.14 -16.15 20.87
CA LYS A 488 -18.83 -15.52 22.16
C LYS A 488 -17.60 -16.12 22.83
N THR A 489 -17.49 -17.45 22.82
CA THR A 489 -16.41 -18.17 23.51
C THR A 489 -15.09 -18.22 22.76
N LYS A 490 -15.05 -17.78 21.47
CA LYS A 490 -13.87 -17.95 20.63
C LYS A 490 -13.23 -16.65 20.17
N ASP A 491 -14.03 -15.65 19.82
CA ASP A 491 -13.53 -14.43 19.19
C ASP A 491 -14.20 -13.14 19.69
N PHE A 492 -14.71 -13.16 20.94
CA PHE A 492 -15.16 -11.95 21.61
C PHE A 492 -13.98 -11.22 22.26
N TYR A 493 -13.28 -10.43 21.47
CA TYR A 493 -12.08 -9.70 21.93
C TYR A 493 -12.39 -8.74 23.06
N CYS A 494 -11.47 -8.64 24.05
CA CYS A 494 -11.53 -7.70 25.17
C CYS A 494 -12.83 -7.82 26.01
N GLN A 495 -13.45 -9.00 26.07
CA GLN A 495 -14.72 -9.22 26.75
C GLN A 495 -14.73 -8.65 28.18
N ALA A 496 -13.72 -8.96 28.98
CA ALA A 496 -13.64 -8.50 30.38
C ALA A 496 -13.59 -6.96 30.48
N GLU A 497 -12.87 -6.29 29.57
CA GLU A 497 -12.80 -4.82 29.51
C GLU A 497 -14.19 -4.23 29.22
N TRP A 498 -14.92 -4.82 28.25
CA TRP A 498 -16.26 -4.34 27.90
C TRP A 498 -17.26 -4.54 29.04
N GLU A 499 -17.25 -5.70 29.67
CA GLU A 499 -18.17 -6.03 30.80
C GLU A 499 -17.92 -5.13 32.01
N GLU A 500 -16.66 -4.81 32.31
CA GLU A 500 -16.28 -3.85 33.33
C GLU A 500 -16.82 -2.44 33.04
N LEU A 501 -16.67 -1.96 31.80
CA LEU A 501 -17.15 -0.64 31.40
C LEU A 501 -18.66 -0.54 31.38
N VAL A 502 -19.37 -1.63 31.05
CA VAL A 502 -20.82 -1.70 31.15
C VAL A 502 -21.25 -1.63 32.61
N THR A 503 -20.61 -2.40 33.50
CA THR A 503 -20.89 -2.40 34.94
C THR A 503 -20.68 -1.02 35.56
N LYS A 504 -19.64 -0.31 35.16
CA LYS A 504 -19.36 1.07 35.62
C LYS A 504 -20.25 2.13 34.96
N GLY A 505 -21.13 1.77 34.03
CA GLY A 505 -22.03 2.68 33.33
C GLY A 505 -21.36 3.64 32.35
N PHE A 506 -20.17 3.28 31.84
CA PHE A 506 -19.47 4.04 30.79
C PHE A 506 -19.79 3.57 29.39
N LEU A 507 -20.27 2.34 29.22
CA LEU A 507 -20.51 1.71 27.93
C LEU A 507 -21.90 1.09 27.85
N THR A 508 -22.63 1.37 26.78
CA THR A 508 -23.79 0.59 26.35
C THR A 508 -23.33 -0.35 25.25
N LEU A 509 -23.39 -1.67 25.51
CA LEU A 509 -22.84 -2.68 24.61
C LEU A 509 -23.95 -3.57 24.04
N PHE A 510 -23.94 -3.72 22.72
CA PHE A 510 -24.76 -4.68 21.98
C PHE A 510 -23.87 -5.65 21.22
N THR A 511 -24.05 -6.94 21.45
CA THR A 511 -23.23 -7.99 20.83
C THR A 511 -24.04 -8.82 19.84
N ALA A 512 -23.40 -9.17 18.74
CA ALA A 512 -23.93 -10.06 17.72
C ALA A 512 -22.96 -11.22 17.49
N PHE A 513 -23.38 -12.43 17.81
CA PHE A 513 -22.62 -13.65 17.62
C PHE A 513 -23.24 -14.44 16.46
N SER A 514 -22.57 -14.44 15.31
CA SER A 514 -23.17 -14.94 14.06
C SER A 514 -23.20 -16.47 13.94
N ARG A 515 -22.57 -17.20 14.86
CA ARG A 515 -22.42 -18.66 14.83
C ARG A 515 -22.72 -19.37 16.13
N ASP A 516 -23.28 -18.68 17.14
CA ASP A 516 -23.66 -19.28 18.41
C ASP A 516 -25.09 -19.90 18.37
N GLN A 517 -25.85 -19.58 17.32
CA GLN A 517 -27.17 -20.09 17.04
C GLN A 517 -27.31 -20.45 15.55
N GLU A 518 -28.39 -21.15 15.20
CA GLU A 518 -28.68 -21.60 13.84
C GLU A 518 -28.88 -20.40 12.88
N GLU A 519 -29.72 -19.44 13.29
CA GLU A 519 -29.88 -18.20 12.52
C GLU A 519 -28.74 -17.25 12.78
N LYS A 520 -28.16 -16.71 11.67
CA LYS A 520 -27.04 -15.78 11.75
C LYS A 520 -27.49 -14.42 12.24
N VAL A 521 -26.99 -13.99 13.39
CA VAL A 521 -27.20 -12.66 13.94
C VAL A 521 -25.97 -11.79 13.71
N TYR A 522 -26.17 -10.66 13.03
CA TYR A 522 -25.14 -9.66 12.75
C TYR A 522 -25.46 -8.33 13.43
N VAL A 523 -24.52 -7.39 13.43
CA VAL A 523 -24.65 -6.08 14.06
C VAL A 523 -25.87 -5.29 13.56
N GLN A 524 -26.22 -5.38 12.27
CA GLN A 524 -27.40 -4.72 11.73
C GLN A 524 -28.72 -5.23 12.33
N HIS A 525 -28.80 -6.49 12.74
CA HIS A 525 -29.96 -7.03 13.42
C HIS A 525 -30.08 -6.39 14.82
N ARG A 526 -28.95 -6.27 15.55
CA ARG A 526 -28.94 -5.61 16.88
C ARG A 526 -29.28 -4.13 16.78
N ILE A 527 -28.83 -3.44 15.73
CA ILE A 527 -29.23 -2.04 15.48
C ILE A 527 -30.74 -1.94 15.25
N ARG A 528 -31.32 -2.86 14.45
CA ARG A 528 -32.76 -2.90 14.18
C ARG A 528 -33.58 -3.18 15.45
N GLU A 529 -33.14 -4.11 16.27
CA GLU A 529 -33.78 -4.41 17.57
C GLU A 529 -33.77 -3.18 18.48
N ASN A 530 -32.69 -2.42 18.48
CA ASN A 530 -32.51 -1.23 19.33
C ASN A 530 -32.80 0.09 18.62
N ARG A 531 -33.61 0.08 17.54
CA ARG A 531 -33.89 1.23 16.70
C ARG A 531 -34.42 2.46 17.43
N ARG A 532 -35.18 2.27 18.51
CA ARG A 532 -35.72 3.39 19.32
C ARG A 532 -34.60 4.11 20.05
N LEU A 533 -33.70 3.39 20.71
CA LEU A 533 -32.52 3.99 21.36
C LEU A 533 -31.62 4.69 20.35
N VAL A 534 -31.32 4.04 19.23
CA VAL A 534 -30.50 4.63 18.16
C VAL A 534 -31.12 5.92 17.64
N TRP A 535 -32.43 5.91 17.38
CA TRP A 535 -33.17 7.08 16.93
C TRP A 535 -33.19 8.20 17.97
N GLU A 536 -33.40 7.90 19.24
CA GLU A 536 -33.37 8.87 20.34
C GLU A 536 -31.99 9.53 20.45
N LEU A 537 -30.91 8.75 20.40
CA LEU A 537 -29.54 9.28 20.43
C LEU A 537 -29.26 10.21 19.25
N LEU A 538 -29.74 9.88 18.05
CA LEU A 538 -29.53 10.68 16.86
C LEU A 538 -30.40 11.93 16.83
N SER A 539 -31.69 11.79 17.09
CA SER A 539 -32.66 12.90 16.91
C SER A 539 -32.67 13.89 18.08
N SER A 540 -32.50 13.39 19.31
CA SER A 540 -32.63 14.20 20.52
C SER A 540 -31.30 14.62 21.13
N ARG A 541 -30.23 13.83 20.89
CA ARG A 541 -28.90 14.06 21.49
C ARG A 541 -27.79 14.28 20.47
N SER A 542 -28.12 14.41 19.19
CA SER A 542 -27.19 14.67 18.08
C SER A 542 -25.99 13.73 18.06
N ALA A 543 -26.19 12.45 18.38
CA ALA A 543 -25.13 11.46 18.41
C ALA A 543 -24.46 11.31 17.05
N HIS A 544 -23.15 11.04 17.05
CA HIS A 544 -22.40 10.72 15.85
C HIS A 544 -22.29 9.22 15.66
N ILE A 545 -22.48 8.74 14.42
CA ILE A 545 -22.31 7.33 14.06
C ILE A 545 -20.95 7.12 13.39
N TYR A 546 -20.26 6.06 13.82
CA TYR A 546 -18.99 5.61 13.27
C TYR A 546 -19.08 4.14 12.89
N LEU A 547 -18.55 3.80 11.71
CA LEU A 547 -18.51 2.44 11.18
C LEU A 547 -17.09 2.07 10.81
N ALA A 548 -16.60 0.93 11.28
CA ALA A 548 -15.33 0.32 10.91
C ALA A 548 -15.45 -1.21 10.91
N GLY A 549 -14.84 -1.88 9.87
CA GLY A 549 -14.84 -3.33 9.75
C GLY A 549 -14.74 -3.81 8.33
#